data_a5177d7ca91b8d7a435ba82585ecba4e
#
_entry.id   a5177d7ca91b8d7a435ba82585ecba4e
#
_cell.length_a   1.000
_cell.length_b   1.000
_cell.length_c   1.000
_cell.angle_alpha   90.00
_cell.angle_beta   90.00
_cell.angle_gamma   90.00
#
_symmetry.space_group_name_H-M   'P 1'
#
loop_
_entity.id
_entity.type
_entity.pdbx_description
1 polymer ?
#
loop_
_entity_poly.entity_id
_entity_poly.type
_entity_poly.pdbx_seq_one_letter_code
_entity_poly.pdbx_strand_id
1 'polypeptide(L)'
;MADRLAATMGRRTARAILVDADDRLVLIRRTKPGQPAYWTTPGGGVEDTDASIEAALHREIAEEVGAEATGASQVFLNTRLSDAGPAVQHFFVARLTRMDWSARSDPEFGDPSKGSYDLELVDLHGDDLASIDLVPTALKEFILANREALLAEIAGVSVPPGGRH
;
A
#
# COMPACT_ATOMS: atom_id res chain seq x y z
N MET A 1 6.88 29.92 -0.66
CA MET A 1 7.22 29.03 0.46
C MET A 1 6.76 27.61 0.23
N ALA A 2 5.50 27.39 -0.08
CA ALA A 2 4.99 26.04 -0.32
C ALA A 2 5.70 25.37 -1.51
N ASP A 3 5.90 26.10 -2.59
CA ASP A 3 6.55 25.56 -3.78
C ASP A 3 8.01 25.16 -3.51
N ARG A 4 8.71 25.99 -2.75
CA ARG A 4 10.07 25.68 -2.40
C ARG A 4 10.15 24.44 -1.51
N LEU A 5 9.20 24.32 -0.58
CA LEU A 5 9.16 23.18 0.33
C LEU A 5 8.84 21.91 -0.45
N ALA A 6 7.88 21.97 -1.36
CA ALA A 6 7.53 20.83 -2.19
C ALA A 6 8.70 20.39 -3.06
N ALA A 7 9.44 21.32 -3.63
CA ALA A 7 10.61 21.02 -4.46
C ALA A 7 11.71 20.33 -3.65
N THR A 8 11.91 20.72 -2.37
CA THR A 8 12.93 20.12 -1.56
C THR A 8 12.51 18.80 -0.93
N MET A 9 11.21 18.56 -0.80
CA MET A 9 10.73 17.34 -0.17
C MET A 9 10.82 16.11 -1.07
N GLY A 10 11.12 16.30 -2.36
CA GLY A 10 11.17 15.19 -3.27
C GLY A 10 9.79 14.61 -3.55
N ARG A 11 9.66 13.30 -3.42
CA ARG A 11 8.52 12.57 -3.92
C ARG A 11 7.62 12.07 -2.80
N ARG A 12 6.30 12.01 -3.07
CA ARG A 12 5.36 11.40 -2.16
C ARG A 12 4.71 10.21 -2.82
N THR A 13 4.49 9.15 -2.04
CA THR A 13 3.73 7.98 -2.50
C THR A 13 2.60 7.71 -1.52
N ALA A 14 1.52 7.13 -2.04
CA ALA A 14 0.39 6.68 -1.23
C ALA A 14 0.31 5.16 -1.37
N ARG A 15 0.35 4.44 -0.25
CA ARG A 15 0.38 2.99 -0.24
C ARG A 15 -0.64 2.43 0.73
N ALA A 16 -1.16 1.26 0.41
CA ALA A 16 -2.24 0.66 1.18
C ALA A 16 -1.79 -0.55 1.97
N ILE A 17 -2.04 -0.52 3.29
CA ILE A 17 -2.11 -1.73 4.08
C ILE A 17 -3.53 -2.24 3.82
N LEU A 18 -3.66 -3.01 2.75
CA LEU A 18 -4.96 -3.39 2.18
C LEU A 18 -5.34 -4.75 2.70
N VAL A 19 -6.47 -4.81 3.39
CA VAL A 19 -6.90 -6.01 4.12
C VAL A 19 -8.20 -6.53 3.53
N ASP A 20 -8.21 -7.79 3.13
CA ASP A 20 -9.38 -8.40 2.53
C ASP A 20 -10.39 -8.88 3.60
N ALA A 21 -11.49 -9.48 3.16
CA ALA A 21 -12.57 -9.91 4.06
C ALA A 21 -12.13 -10.99 5.05
N ASP A 22 -11.05 -11.69 4.75
CA ASP A 22 -10.53 -12.77 5.60
C ASP A 22 -9.32 -12.32 6.43
N ASP A 23 -9.14 -11.00 6.58
CA ASP A 23 -8.04 -10.39 7.34
C ASP A 23 -6.66 -10.75 6.77
N ARG A 24 -6.58 -10.85 5.44
CA ARG A 24 -5.30 -11.07 4.76
C ARG A 24 -4.84 -9.78 4.12
N LEU A 25 -3.53 -9.54 4.20
CA LEU A 25 -2.90 -8.41 3.51
C LEU A 25 -2.77 -8.74 2.03
N VAL A 26 -3.10 -7.78 1.20
CA VAL A 26 -2.87 -7.87 -0.25
C VAL A 26 -1.48 -7.30 -0.51
N LEU A 27 -0.55 -8.15 -0.90
CA LEU A 27 0.84 -7.76 -1.15
C LEU A 27 1.23 -8.13 -2.57
N ILE A 28 2.29 -7.49 -3.05
CA ILE A 28 2.88 -7.79 -4.33
C ILE A 28 4.27 -8.36 -4.07
N ARG A 29 4.48 -9.59 -4.55
CA ARG A 29 5.78 -10.22 -4.48
C ARG A 29 6.56 -9.83 -5.73
N ARG A 30 7.71 -9.19 -5.52
CA ARG A 30 8.57 -8.74 -6.60
C ARG A 30 9.76 -9.67 -6.72
N THR A 31 10.01 -10.14 -7.92
CA THR A 31 11.16 -10.97 -8.20
C THR A 31 11.92 -10.36 -9.36
N LYS A 32 13.18 -10.03 -9.14
CA LYS A 32 14.07 -9.48 -10.19
C LYS A 32 15.21 -10.44 -10.41
N PRO A 33 15.75 -10.52 -11.65
CA PRO A 33 16.84 -11.44 -11.95
C PRO A 33 18.03 -11.24 -11.02
N GLY A 34 18.54 -12.34 -10.45
CA GLY A 34 19.72 -12.31 -9.59
C GLY A 34 19.52 -11.72 -8.20
N GLN A 35 18.26 -11.47 -7.82
CA GLN A 35 17.97 -10.88 -6.51
C GLN A 35 16.96 -11.72 -5.74
N PRO A 36 17.04 -11.75 -4.40
CA PRO A 36 15.99 -12.39 -3.60
C PRO A 36 14.65 -11.69 -3.78
N ALA A 37 13.58 -12.43 -3.66
CA ALA A 37 12.24 -11.86 -3.70
C ALA A 37 12.02 -10.91 -2.53
N TYR A 38 11.25 -9.87 -2.77
CA TYR A 38 10.79 -8.97 -1.71
C TYR A 38 9.33 -8.64 -1.96
N TRP A 39 8.66 -8.14 -0.91
CA TRP A 39 7.22 -7.85 -0.98
C TRP A 39 6.98 -6.37 -0.76
N THR A 40 5.98 -5.83 -1.44
CA THR A 40 5.59 -4.42 -1.29
C THR A 40 4.09 -4.33 -1.07
N THR A 41 3.67 -3.22 -0.49
CA THR A 41 2.25 -2.88 -0.42
C THR A 41 1.83 -2.20 -1.72
N PRO A 42 0.59 -2.39 -2.16
CA PRO A 42 0.12 -1.70 -3.37
C PRO A 42 0.05 -0.19 -3.17
N GLY A 43 0.31 0.53 -4.23
CA GLY A 43 0.31 1.99 -4.21
C GLY A 43 1.27 2.56 -5.21
N GLY A 44 1.49 3.86 -5.14
CA GLY A 44 2.42 4.53 -6.05
C GLY A 44 2.47 6.03 -5.84
N GLY A 45 3.05 6.73 -6.81
CA GLY A 45 3.31 8.15 -6.70
C GLY A 45 2.08 9.02 -6.70
N VAL A 46 2.09 10.03 -5.85
CA VAL A 46 1.07 11.07 -5.85
C VAL A 46 1.36 12.02 -7.00
N GLU A 47 0.34 12.35 -7.78
CA GLU A 47 0.44 13.22 -8.93
C GLU A 47 -0.25 14.56 -8.64
N ASP A 48 0.17 15.61 -9.37
CA ASP A 48 -0.40 16.94 -9.18
C ASP A 48 -1.91 16.97 -9.45
N THR A 49 -2.40 16.07 -10.28
CA THR A 49 -3.82 15.99 -10.61
C THR A 49 -4.64 15.27 -9.53
N ASP A 50 -3.99 14.62 -8.58
CA ASP A 50 -4.72 13.98 -7.49
C ASP A 50 -5.26 15.02 -6.52
N ALA A 51 -6.53 14.91 -6.16
CA ALA A 51 -7.17 15.89 -5.28
C ALA A 51 -6.61 15.83 -3.85
N SER A 52 -6.05 14.67 -3.46
CA SER A 52 -5.46 14.48 -2.13
C SER A 52 -4.56 13.26 -2.17
N ILE A 53 -3.82 13.03 -1.10
CA ILE A 53 -2.99 11.83 -0.98
C ILE A 53 -3.89 10.59 -0.93
N GLU A 54 -5.03 10.68 -0.25
CA GLU A 54 -5.98 9.56 -0.23
C GLU A 54 -6.56 9.30 -1.62
N ALA A 55 -6.85 10.34 -2.41
CA ALA A 55 -7.32 10.15 -3.79
C ALA A 55 -6.25 9.43 -4.62
N ALA A 56 -4.97 9.79 -4.43
CA ALA A 56 -3.88 9.11 -5.09
C ALA A 56 -3.85 7.62 -4.71
N LEU A 57 -4.10 7.30 -3.44
CA LEU A 57 -4.16 5.93 -2.98
C LEU A 57 -5.18 5.12 -3.77
N HIS A 58 -6.41 5.63 -3.87
CA HIS A 58 -7.48 4.92 -4.56
C HIS A 58 -7.17 4.72 -6.05
N ARG A 59 -6.60 5.72 -6.69
CA ARG A 59 -6.19 5.61 -8.09
C ARG A 59 -5.09 4.57 -8.25
N GLU A 60 -4.08 4.62 -7.38
CA GLU A 60 -2.93 3.72 -7.50
C GLU A 60 -3.30 2.26 -7.24
N ILE A 61 -4.14 1.97 -6.25
CA ILE A 61 -4.50 0.57 -6.01
C ILE A 61 -5.37 0.02 -7.13
N ALA A 62 -6.16 0.87 -7.79
CA ALA A 62 -6.91 0.45 -8.97
C ALA A 62 -5.96 0.11 -10.12
N GLU A 63 -4.93 0.95 -10.34
CA GLU A 63 -3.97 0.73 -11.42
C GLU A 63 -3.07 -0.46 -11.17
N GLU A 64 -2.60 -0.61 -9.93
CA GLU A 64 -1.57 -1.61 -9.64
C GLU A 64 -2.14 -3.00 -9.37
N VAL A 65 -3.28 -3.11 -8.71
CA VAL A 65 -3.86 -4.41 -8.35
C VAL A 65 -5.31 -4.59 -8.77
N GLY A 66 -5.90 -3.59 -9.44
CA GLY A 66 -7.31 -3.66 -9.83
C GLY A 66 -8.24 -3.64 -8.64
N ALA A 67 -7.90 -2.91 -7.58
CA ALA A 67 -8.61 -2.96 -6.32
C ALA A 67 -9.42 -1.71 -6.05
N GLU A 68 -10.50 -1.88 -5.29
CA GLU A 68 -11.26 -0.82 -4.67
C GLU A 68 -11.29 -1.09 -3.17
N ALA A 69 -11.26 -0.02 -2.38
CA ALA A 69 -11.20 -0.13 -0.93
C ALA A 69 -12.06 0.94 -0.27
N THR A 70 -12.38 0.72 0.99
CA THR A 70 -13.16 1.66 1.79
C THR A 70 -12.50 1.86 3.14
N GLY A 71 -12.86 2.95 3.81
CA GLY A 71 -12.41 3.22 5.16
C GLY A 71 -10.94 3.51 5.29
N ALA A 72 -10.34 4.12 4.28
CA ALA A 72 -8.90 4.41 4.30
C ALA A 72 -8.57 5.41 5.41
N SER A 73 -7.56 5.08 6.20
CA SER A 73 -7.10 5.90 7.31
C SER A 73 -5.58 5.88 7.33
N GLN A 74 -4.96 7.05 7.29
CA GLN A 74 -3.50 7.10 7.30
C GLN A 74 -2.98 6.75 8.68
N VAL A 75 -2.09 5.78 8.74
CA VAL A 75 -1.63 5.21 10.02
C VAL A 75 -0.10 5.24 10.16
N PHE A 76 0.64 5.46 9.09
CA PHE A 76 2.09 5.38 9.16
C PHE A 76 2.74 6.24 8.07
N LEU A 77 3.85 6.87 8.42
CA LEU A 77 4.69 7.63 7.50
C LEU A 77 6.09 7.04 7.52
N ASN A 78 6.69 6.92 6.37
CA ASN A 78 8.08 6.52 6.27
C ASN A 78 8.80 7.49 5.34
N THR A 79 9.91 8.06 5.81
CA THR A 79 10.69 9.01 5.03
C THR A 79 12.02 8.40 4.69
N ARG A 80 12.40 8.48 3.41
CA ARG A 80 13.69 8.02 2.93
C ARG A 80 14.43 9.21 2.35
N LEU A 81 15.72 9.27 2.59
CA LEU A 81 16.56 10.30 1.97
C LEU A 81 17.10 9.76 0.64
N SER A 82 17.09 10.59 -0.37
CA SER A 82 17.64 10.26 -1.67
C SER A 82 18.38 11.47 -2.22
N ASP A 83 19.11 11.29 -3.31
CA ASP A 83 19.81 12.40 -3.96
C ASP A 83 18.84 13.48 -4.46
N ALA A 84 17.62 13.09 -4.77
CA ALA A 84 16.59 14.03 -5.22
C ALA A 84 15.84 14.68 -4.06
N GLY A 85 16.23 14.40 -2.81
CA GLY A 85 15.58 14.93 -1.62
C GLY A 85 14.81 13.85 -0.89
N PRO A 86 14.13 14.22 0.21
CA PRO A 86 13.36 13.24 0.98
C PRO A 86 12.20 12.69 0.17
N ALA A 87 11.99 11.38 0.28
CA ALA A 87 10.83 10.70 -0.30
C ALA A 87 9.93 10.26 0.85
N VAL A 88 8.67 10.68 0.82
CA VAL A 88 7.72 10.39 1.91
C VAL A 88 6.71 9.37 1.43
N GLN A 89 6.60 8.29 2.17
CA GLN A 89 5.61 7.25 1.90
C GLN A 89 4.47 7.38 2.91
N HIS A 90 3.26 7.54 2.41
CA HIS A 90 2.04 7.65 3.23
C HIS A 90 1.34 6.30 3.18
N PHE A 91 1.19 5.67 4.34
CA PHE A 91 0.54 4.36 4.43
C PHE A 91 -0.83 4.49 5.07
N PHE A 92 -1.83 3.97 4.36
CA PHE A 92 -3.21 3.95 4.82
C PHE A 92 -3.63 2.51 5.04
N VAL A 93 -4.30 2.23 6.15
CA VAL A 93 -5.00 0.95 6.28
C VAL A 93 -6.37 1.10 5.63
N ALA A 94 -6.81 0.10 4.88
CA ALA A 94 -8.09 0.15 4.19
C ALA A 94 -8.65 -1.25 4.01
N ARG A 95 -9.97 -1.34 3.97
CA ARG A 95 -10.67 -2.61 3.75
C ARG A 95 -10.90 -2.81 2.26
N LEU A 96 -10.39 -3.91 1.72
CA LEU A 96 -10.61 -4.28 0.33
C LEU A 96 -12.09 -4.59 0.13
N THR A 97 -12.72 -3.94 -0.85
CA THR A 97 -14.12 -4.22 -1.19
C THR A 97 -14.23 -5.01 -2.49
N ARG A 98 -13.26 -4.87 -3.39
CA ARG A 98 -13.29 -5.56 -4.67
C ARG A 98 -11.89 -5.57 -5.26
N MET A 99 -11.52 -6.65 -5.92
CA MET A 99 -10.24 -6.71 -6.61
C MET A 99 -10.36 -7.58 -7.86
N ASP A 100 -9.85 -7.05 -8.97
CA ASP A 100 -9.74 -7.79 -10.22
C ASP A 100 -8.31 -7.62 -10.72
N TRP A 101 -7.48 -8.61 -10.45
CA TRP A 101 -6.05 -8.55 -10.82
C TRP A 101 -5.86 -8.35 -12.32
N SER A 102 -6.78 -8.84 -13.14
CA SER A 102 -6.69 -8.70 -14.59
C SER A 102 -6.99 -7.28 -15.07
N ALA A 103 -7.60 -6.46 -14.22
CA ALA A 103 -7.95 -5.07 -14.56
C ALA A 103 -6.83 -4.07 -14.26
N ARG A 104 -5.68 -4.54 -13.78
CA ARG A 104 -4.55 -3.64 -13.51
C ARG A 104 -4.04 -3.02 -14.80
N SER A 105 -3.58 -1.78 -14.71
CA SER A 105 -3.21 -1.01 -15.89
C SER A 105 -1.86 -0.34 -15.78
N ASP A 106 -1.06 -0.71 -14.78
CA ASP A 106 0.26 -0.14 -14.61
C ASP A 106 1.15 -0.55 -15.79
N PRO A 107 1.79 0.40 -16.48
CA PRO A 107 2.58 0.08 -17.68
C PRO A 107 3.81 -0.79 -17.39
N GLU A 108 4.27 -0.87 -16.16
CA GLU A 108 5.43 -1.70 -15.83
C GLU A 108 5.16 -3.19 -15.96
N PHE A 109 3.90 -3.62 -15.96
CA PHE A 109 3.57 -5.04 -16.01
C PHE A 109 3.99 -5.72 -17.32
N GLY A 110 4.17 -4.95 -18.37
CA GLY A 110 4.60 -5.52 -19.66
C GLY A 110 6.11 -5.50 -19.89
N ASP A 111 6.89 -5.04 -18.92
CA ASP A 111 8.33 -4.83 -19.08
C ASP A 111 9.12 -5.92 -18.33
N PRO A 112 9.71 -6.90 -19.05
CA PRO A 112 10.47 -7.97 -18.38
C PRO A 112 11.67 -7.48 -17.57
N SER A 113 12.22 -6.32 -17.90
CA SER A 113 13.36 -5.79 -17.15
C SER A 113 12.99 -5.37 -15.75
N LYS A 114 11.71 -5.16 -15.48
CA LYS A 114 11.20 -4.79 -14.14
C LYS A 114 10.96 -6.01 -13.25
N GLY A 115 11.14 -7.24 -13.78
CA GLY A 115 10.93 -8.47 -13.04
C GLY A 115 9.47 -8.87 -12.98
N SER A 116 9.16 -9.76 -12.06
CA SER A 116 7.80 -10.29 -11.88
C SER A 116 7.05 -9.55 -10.80
N TYR A 117 5.73 -9.45 -11.01
CA TYR A 117 4.79 -8.87 -10.05
C TYR A 117 3.74 -9.94 -9.79
N ASP A 118 3.78 -10.54 -8.62
CA ASP A 118 2.84 -11.60 -8.27
C ASP A 118 2.00 -11.18 -7.07
N LEU A 119 0.70 -11.38 -7.18
CA LEU A 119 -0.21 -11.10 -6.07
C LEU A 119 -0.03 -12.17 -5.00
N GLU A 120 0.08 -11.74 -3.75
CA GLU A 120 0.16 -12.68 -2.64
C GLU A 120 -0.68 -12.20 -1.48
N LEU A 121 -1.49 -13.09 -0.93
CA LEU A 121 -2.34 -12.77 0.22
C LEU A 121 -1.69 -13.39 1.46
N VAL A 122 -1.47 -12.58 2.48
CA VAL A 122 -0.76 -12.99 3.70
C VAL A 122 -1.63 -12.72 4.91
N ASP A 123 -1.91 -13.76 5.69
CA ASP A 123 -2.78 -13.67 6.85
C ASP A 123 -2.18 -12.76 7.91
N LEU A 124 -2.94 -11.74 8.32
CA LEU A 124 -2.49 -10.84 9.37
C LEU A 124 -2.37 -11.54 10.73
N HIS A 125 -3.10 -12.61 10.94
CA HIS A 125 -3.08 -13.34 12.22
C HIS A 125 -1.98 -14.39 12.28
N GLY A 126 -1.36 -14.72 11.13
CA GLY A 126 -0.39 -15.81 11.07
C GLY A 126 1.04 -15.35 11.27
N ASP A 127 1.96 -16.29 11.08
CA ASP A 127 3.39 -16.06 11.25
C ASP A 127 4.11 -15.75 9.93
N ASP A 128 3.44 -15.89 8.82
CA ASP A 128 4.08 -15.75 7.51
C ASP A 128 4.61 -14.35 7.27
N LEU A 129 3.91 -13.34 7.77
CA LEU A 129 4.33 -11.95 7.58
C LEU A 129 5.73 -11.70 8.16
N ALA A 130 6.04 -12.31 9.29
CA ALA A 130 7.34 -12.12 9.91
C ALA A 130 8.47 -12.75 9.10
N SER A 131 8.17 -13.75 8.27
CA SER A 131 9.18 -14.50 7.53
C SER A 131 9.46 -13.95 6.13
N ILE A 132 8.67 -13.00 5.64
CA ILE A 132 8.87 -12.44 4.31
C ILE A 132 9.61 -11.10 4.40
N ASP A 133 10.27 -10.72 3.30
CA ASP A 133 10.97 -9.44 3.23
C ASP A 133 10.03 -8.36 2.73
N LEU A 134 9.14 -7.91 3.60
CA LEU A 134 8.25 -6.79 3.29
C LEU A 134 9.01 -5.49 3.45
N VAL A 135 9.03 -4.66 2.42
CA VAL A 135 9.75 -3.39 2.45
C VAL A 135 8.78 -2.21 2.45
N PRO A 136 9.11 -1.13 3.15
CA PRO A 136 10.31 -0.94 3.98
C PRO A 136 10.22 -1.71 5.29
N THR A 137 11.35 -2.05 5.85
CA THR A 137 11.42 -2.82 7.11
C THR A 137 10.62 -2.16 8.22
N ALA A 138 10.66 -0.82 8.30
CA ALA A 138 9.92 -0.08 9.32
C ALA A 138 8.41 -0.32 9.21
N LEU A 139 7.89 -0.46 8.00
CA LEU A 139 6.47 -0.77 7.80
C LEU A 139 6.15 -2.17 8.30
N LYS A 140 7.00 -3.14 8.00
CA LYS A 140 6.80 -4.51 8.46
C LYS A 140 6.75 -4.55 9.99
N GLU A 141 7.68 -3.87 10.63
CA GLU A 141 7.73 -3.80 12.10
C GLU A 141 6.47 -3.13 12.65
N PHE A 142 6.01 -2.06 12.00
CA PHE A 142 4.80 -1.36 12.41
C PHE A 142 3.58 -2.28 12.33
N ILE A 143 3.42 -3.01 11.23
CA ILE A 143 2.27 -3.90 11.06
C ILE A 143 2.31 -5.01 12.09
N LEU A 144 3.48 -5.63 12.29
CA LEU A 144 3.60 -6.72 13.26
C LEU A 144 3.27 -6.26 14.69
N ALA A 145 3.62 -5.03 15.03
CA ALA A 145 3.37 -4.49 16.36
C ALA A 145 1.93 -4.02 16.54
N ASN A 146 1.17 -3.81 15.45
CA ASN A 146 -0.14 -3.14 15.51
C ASN A 146 -1.26 -3.89 14.81
N ARG A 147 -1.16 -5.22 14.68
CA ARG A 147 -2.15 -6.01 13.93
C ARG A 147 -3.57 -5.77 14.43
N GLU A 148 -3.77 -5.82 15.73
CA GLU A 148 -5.10 -5.66 16.32
C GLU A 148 -5.63 -4.24 16.14
N ALA A 149 -4.77 -3.25 16.29
CA ALA A 149 -5.17 -1.86 16.10
C ALA A 149 -5.56 -1.58 14.65
N LEU A 150 -4.82 -2.16 13.69
CA LEU A 150 -5.13 -1.99 12.28
C LEU A 150 -6.48 -2.61 11.94
N LEU A 151 -6.75 -3.82 12.46
CA LEU A 151 -8.04 -4.46 12.23
C LEU A 151 -9.17 -3.69 12.89
N ALA A 152 -8.93 -3.15 14.08
CA ALA A 152 -9.94 -2.33 14.76
C ALA A 152 -10.26 -1.06 13.98
N GLU A 153 -9.25 -0.45 13.37
CA GLU A 153 -9.44 0.76 12.60
C GLU A 153 -10.39 0.54 11.42
N ILE A 154 -10.17 -0.52 10.64
CA ILE A 154 -11.01 -0.81 9.49
C ILE A 154 -12.36 -1.41 9.89
N ALA A 155 -12.44 -2.12 11.00
CA ALA A 155 -13.70 -2.62 11.48
C ALA A 155 -14.66 -1.49 11.86
N GLY A 156 -14.12 -0.41 12.46
CA GLY A 156 -14.92 0.74 12.83
C GLY A 156 -15.51 1.47 11.65
N VAL A 157 -14.82 1.50 10.51
CA VAL A 157 -15.32 2.20 9.33
C VAL A 157 -16.07 1.30 8.38
N SER A 158 -15.85 0.01 8.43
CA SER A 158 -16.49 -0.91 7.50
C SER A 158 -17.88 -1.36 7.96
N VAL A 159 -18.30 -0.96 9.14
CA VAL A 159 -19.64 -1.31 9.63
C VAL A 159 -20.69 -0.59 8.79
N PRO A 160 -21.62 -1.29 8.14
CA PRO A 160 -22.62 -0.64 7.31
C PRO A 160 -23.50 0.29 8.12
N PRO A 161 -23.86 1.44 7.57
CA PRO A 161 -24.75 2.35 8.25
C PRO A 161 -26.05 1.71 8.53
N GLY A 162 -26.73 1.50 9.08
CA GLY A 162 -27.98 0.80 9.31
C GLY A 162 -27.81 -0.57 9.85
N GLY A 163 -26.62 -1.06 9.83
CA GLY A 163 -26.33 -2.39 10.32
C GLY A 163 -26.31 -2.48 11.80
N ARG A 164 -26.33 -1.34 12.50
CA ARG A 164 -26.17 -1.36 13.78
C ARG A 164 -26.87 -0.55 14.42
N HIS A 165 -27.20 -0.54 14.89
CA HIS A 165 -27.93 0.27 15.67
C HIS A 165 -29.20 0.04 15.71
#